data_882b9818d8b3a3adc50488c0b7304d37
#
_entry.id   882b9818d8b3a3adc50488c0b7304d37
#
_cell.length_a   1.000
_cell.length_b   1.000
_cell.length_c   1.000
_cell.angle_alpha   90.00
_cell.angle_beta   90.00
_cell.angle_gamma   90.00
#
_symmetry.space_group_name_H-M   'P 1'
#
loop_
_entity.id
_entity.type
_entity.pdbx_description
1 polymer ?
#
loop_
_entity_poly.entity_id
_entity_poly.type
_entity_poly.pdbx_seq_one_letter_code
_entity_poly.pdbx_strand_id
1 'polypeptide(L)'
;LTADEVAKKYEGTILLNRLDKETSGVMMFAKNEDFQKKAIKEFQANKVYKEYVAIVEGKVVEEIEIDKPILTTKDRGMAKSKIDLKRGKPAKSTVYPVLVEGNKSKVKVVIESGRTHQIRVHLNSVGLPIIGDAIYGRTASNINRVLLHSKVTKIFDYTFESPEPKEFRVYDFNS
;
A
#
# COMPACT_ATOMS: atom_id res chain seq x y z
N LEU A 1 14.22 -8.88 3.48
CA LEU A 1 14.68 -8.19 4.69
C LEU A 1 13.49 -7.61 5.44
N THR A 2 13.47 -7.78 6.74
CA THR A 2 12.51 -7.13 7.63
C THR A 2 13.07 -5.77 8.11
N ALA A 3 12.17 -4.93 8.66
CA ALA A 3 12.59 -3.65 9.25
C ALA A 3 13.64 -3.86 10.35
N ASP A 4 13.46 -4.90 11.18
CA ASP A 4 14.38 -5.21 12.26
C ASP A 4 15.75 -5.65 11.74
N GLU A 5 15.79 -6.44 10.67
CA GLU A 5 17.04 -6.86 10.03
C GLU A 5 17.80 -5.67 9.45
N VAL A 6 17.09 -4.73 8.82
CA VAL A 6 17.69 -3.51 8.28
C VAL A 6 18.21 -2.62 9.40
N ALA A 7 17.44 -2.46 10.47
CA ALA A 7 17.85 -1.66 11.64
C ALA A 7 19.13 -2.22 12.28
N LYS A 8 19.29 -3.53 12.35
CA LYS A 8 20.50 -4.17 12.87
C LYS A 8 21.70 -3.99 11.94
N LYS A 9 21.46 -4.07 10.62
CA LYS A 9 22.53 -3.98 9.62
C LYS A 9 23.05 -2.54 9.45
N TYR A 10 22.18 -1.57 9.58
CA TYR A 10 22.48 -0.15 9.38
C TYR A 10 22.20 0.64 10.65
N GLU A 11 23.03 0.41 11.65
CA GLU A 11 22.92 1.04 12.95
C GLU A 11 22.91 2.58 12.85
N GLY A 12 22.01 3.21 13.61
CA GLY A 12 21.85 4.67 13.61
C GLY A 12 20.90 5.21 12.56
N THR A 13 20.28 4.35 11.74
CA THR A 13 19.27 4.80 10.79
C THR A 13 17.87 4.88 11.45
N ILE A 14 17.04 5.76 10.91
CA ILE A 14 15.72 6.08 11.45
C ILE A 14 14.65 5.71 10.42
N LEU A 15 13.70 4.87 10.78
CA LEU A 15 12.62 4.44 9.90
C LEU A 15 11.73 5.63 9.52
N LEU A 16 11.49 5.83 8.22
CA LEU A 16 10.67 6.93 7.71
C LEU A 16 9.24 6.51 7.36
N ASN A 17 9.04 5.27 6.93
CA ASN A 17 7.72 4.77 6.58
C ASN A 17 7.55 3.33 7.03
N ARG A 18 6.29 2.92 7.17
CA ARG A 18 5.96 1.55 7.55
C ARG A 18 5.10 0.92 6.46
N LEU A 19 5.28 -0.37 6.27
CA LEU A 19 4.40 -1.21 5.46
C LEU A 19 3.56 -2.08 6.38
N ASP A 20 2.35 -2.41 5.95
CA ASP A 20 1.53 -3.39 6.66
C ASP A 20 2.28 -4.72 6.70
N LYS A 21 2.00 -5.52 7.71
CA LYS A 21 2.75 -6.75 8.02
C LYS A 21 3.03 -7.63 6.80
N GLU A 22 2.08 -7.78 5.90
CA GLU A 22 2.19 -8.66 4.74
C GLU A 22 2.44 -7.92 3.43
N THR A 23 2.49 -6.59 3.46
CA THR A 23 2.82 -5.77 2.30
C THR A 23 4.33 -5.77 2.08
N SER A 24 4.74 -6.01 0.85
CA SER A 24 6.14 -5.92 0.46
C SER A 24 6.46 -4.58 -0.18
N GLY A 25 7.74 -4.29 -0.41
CA GLY A 25 8.15 -3.15 -1.21
C GLY A 25 9.12 -2.19 -0.54
N VAL A 26 9.04 -0.94 -0.97
CA VAL A 26 9.96 0.13 -0.56
C VAL A 26 9.76 0.51 0.91
N MET A 27 10.83 0.42 1.68
CA MET A 27 10.92 0.99 3.02
C MET A 27 12.11 1.95 3.06
N MET A 28 11.91 3.11 3.66
CA MET A 28 12.92 4.16 3.71
C MET A 28 13.41 4.39 5.13
N PHE A 29 14.72 4.61 5.25
CA PHE A 29 15.39 4.94 6.50
C PHE A 29 16.21 6.21 6.30
N ALA A 30 16.10 7.15 7.23
CA ALA A 30 16.96 8.34 7.24
C ALA A 30 18.29 8.01 7.90
N LYS A 31 19.37 8.58 7.39
CA LYS A 31 20.71 8.42 7.98
C LYS A 31 20.94 9.33 9.19
N ASN A 32 20.12 10.37 9.34
CA ASN A 32 20.25 11.34 10.43
C ASN A 32 18.91 12.01 10.72
N GLU A 33 18.86 12.73 11.85
CA GLU A 33 17.64 13.40 12.30
C GLU A 33 17.23 14.58 11.42
N ASP A 34 18.19 15.29 10.84
CA ASP A 34 17.88 16.42 9.95
C ASP A 34 17.10 15.96 8.73
N PHE A 35 17.53 14.87 8.11
CA PHE A 35 16.81 14.30 6.98
C PHE A 35 15.44 13.77 7.40
N GLN A 36 15.35 13.14 8.57
CA GLN A 36 14.07 12.66 9.12
C GLN A 36 13.07 13.81 9.25
N LYS A 37 13.49 14.95 9.80
CA LYS A 37 12.60 16.12 9.97
C LYS A 37 12.10 16.65 8.63
N LYS A 38 12.98 16.73 7.65
CA LYS A 38 12.62 17.19 6.29
C LYS A 38 11.65 16.21 5.62
N ALA A 39 11.90 14.91 5.76
CA ALA A 39 11.04 13.88 5.19
C ALA A 39 9.65 13.88 5.83
N ILE A 40 9.55 14.04 7.14
CA ILE A 40 8.26 14.13 7.85
C ILE A 40 7.42 15.29 7.29
N LYS A 41 8.05 16.45 7.04
CA LYS A 41 7.35 17.59 6.45
C LYS A 41 6.82 17.29 5.04
N GLU A 42 7.60 16.56 4.24
CA GLU A 42 7.16 16.15 2.90
C GLU A 42 5.96 15.21 2.97
N PHE A 43 5.97 14.23 3.89
CA PHE A 43 4.82 13.35 4.11
C PHE A 43 3.59 14.13 4.57
N GLN A 44 3.75 15.03 5.52
CA GLN A 44 2.64 15.84 6.04
C GLN A 44 2.03 16.77 4.98
N ALA A 45 2.86 17.23 4.06
CA ALA A 45 2.41 18.10 2.95
C ALA A 45 1.88 17.31 1.74
N ASN A 46 1.79 15.97 1.84
CA ASN A 46 1.38 15.07 0.75
C ASN A 46 2.22 15.26 -0.53
N LYS A 47 3.51 15.52 -0.35
CA LYS A 47 4.46 15.68 -1.47
C LYS A 47 5.23 14.41 -1.80
N VAL A 48 5.00 13.34 -1.08
CA VAL A 48 5.65 12.05 -1.34
C VAL A 48 4.79 11.26 -2.31
N TYR A 49 5.34 10.91 -3.47
CA TYR A 49 4.65 10.06 -4.43
C TYR A 49 4.76 8.61 -4.01
N LYS A 50 3.64 7.92 -3.96
CA LYS A 50 3.57 6.51 -3.56
C LYS A 50 2.74 5.73 -4.57
N GLU A 51 3.39 4.75 -5.19
CA GLU A 51 2.79 3.89 -6.20
C GLU A 51 2.89 2.43 -5.76
N TYR A 52 1.75 1.76 -5.79
CA TYR A 52 1.61 0.36 -5.39
C TYR A 52 1.14 -0.49 -6.57
N VAL A 53 1.39 -1.78 -6.48
CA VAL A 53 0.79 -2.78 -7.36
C VAL A 53 -0.06 -3.70 -6.50
N ALA A 54 -1.26 -4.01 -6.97
CA ALA A 54 -2.16 -4.93 -6.29
C ALA A 54 -2.80 -5.90 -7.28
N ILE A 55 -3.12 -7.08 -6.80
CA ILE A 55 -3.94 -8.04 -7.54
C ILE A 55 -5.30 -8.11 -6.82
N VAL A 56 -6.36 -7.81 -7.55
CA VAL A 56 -7.71 -7.72 -7.00
C VAL A 56 -8.65 -8.74 -7.64
N GLU A 57 -9.68 -9.10 -6.89
CA GLU A 57 -10.84 -9.81 -7.43
C GLU A 57 -11.70 -8.81 -8.19
N GLY A 58 -12.10 -9.16 -9.41
CA GLY A 58 -12.92 -8.29 -10.24
C GLY A 58 -12.18 -7.73 -11.45
N LYS A 59 -12.93 -7.09 -12.32
CA LYS A 59 -12.40 -6.54 -13.58
C LYS A 59 -12.26 -5.02 -13.45
N VAL A 60 -11.03 -4.53 -13.64
CA VAL A 60 -10.74 -3.10 -13.67
C VAL A 60 -10.31 -2.77 -15.09
N VAL A 61 -11.19 -2.10 -15.84
CA VAL A 61 -10.98 -1.79 -17.26
C VAL A 61 -10.71 -0.31 -17.50
N GLU A 62 -10.94 0.53 -16.52
CA GLU A 62 -10.69 1.96 -16.62
C GLU A 62 -10.23 2.52 -15.26
N GLU A 63 -9.70 3.74 -15.26
CA GLU A 63 -9.25 4.42 -14.06
C GLU A 63 -10.39 4.62 -13.06
N ILE A 64 -10.11 4.37 -11.79
CA ILE A 64 -11.06 4.58 -10.70
C ILE A 64 -10.42 5.49 -9.66
N GLU A 65 -11.09 6.60 -9.36
CA GLU A 65 -10.71 7.45 -8.24
C GLU A 65 -11.57 7.12 -7.03
N ILE A 66 -10.90 6.80 -5.91
CA ILE A 66 -11.58 6.50 -4.65
C ILE A 66 -11.22 7.59 -3.65
N ASP A 67 -12.16 8.51 -3.43
CA ASP A 67 -12.01 9.64 -2.52
C ASP A 67 -13.00 9.44 -1.37
N LYS A 68 -12.60 8.66 -0.38
CA LYS A 68 -13.45 8.30 0.76
C LYS A 68 -12.65 8.39 2.05
N PRO A 69 -13.18 9.08 3.07
CA PRO A 69 -12.47 9.24 4.34
C PRO A 69 -12.38 7.94 5.10
N ILE A 70 -11.27 7.76 5.81
CA ILE A 70 -10.95 6.55 6.53
C ILE A 70 -10.81 6.83 8.02
N LEU A 71 -11.52 6.06 8.83
CA LEU A 71 -11.39 6.03 10.28
C LEU A 71 -10.61 4.80 10.69
N THR A 72 -9.54 5.01 11.46
CA THR A 72 -8.72 3.93 12.01
C THR A 72 -8.96 3.83 13.49
N THR A 73 -9.26 2.62 13.97
CA THR A 73 -9.41 2.31 15.39
C THR A 73 -8.43 1.22 15.79
N LYS A 74 -8.05 1.22 17.06
CA LYS A 74 -7.20 0.18 17.64
C LYS A 74 -7.98 -0.61 18.67
N ASP A 75 -7.94 -1.93 18.58
CA ASP A 75 -8.49 -2.84 19.56
C ASP A 75 -7.43 -3.89 19.89
N ARG A 76 -7.07 -3.99 21.18
CA ARG A 76 -6.05 -4.94 21.67
C ARG A 76 -4.72 -4.83 20.92
N GLY A 77 -4.31 -3.61 20.59
CA GLY A 77 -3.06 -3.36 19.87
C GLY A 77 -3.13 -3.57 18.35
N MET A 78 -4.27 -3.99 17.82
CA MET A 78 -4.46 -4.18 16.39
C MET A 78 -5.24 -3.02 15.79
N ALA A 79 -4.68 -2.41 14.75
CA ALA A 79 -5.35 -1.35 14.01
C ALA A 79 -6.26 -1.94 12.93
N LYS A 80 -7.45 -1.37 12.80
CA LYS A 80 -8.39 -1.68 11.74
C LYS A 80 -9.02 -0.39 11.22
N SER A 81 -9.20 -0.30 9.92
CA SER A 81 -9.75 0.88 9.27
C SER A 81 -11.08 0.60 8.59
N LYS A 82 -11.88 1.65 8.45
CA LYS A 82 -13.15 1.58 7.72
C LYS A 82 -13.44 2.91 7.07
N ILE A 83 -14.30 2.91 6.06
CA ILE A 83 -14.85 4.14 5.50
C ILE A 83 -15.82 4.73 6.53
N ASP A 84 -15.63 6.00 6.85
CA ASP A 84 -16.53 6.72 7.75
C ASP A 84 -16.62 8.17 7.27
N LEU A 85 -17.77 8.52 6.69
CA LEU A 85 -18.00 9.83 6.08
C LEU A 85 -18.02 10.97 7.10
N LYS A 86 -18.31 10.67 8.36
CA LYS A 86 -18.43 11.69 9.40
C LYS A 86 -17.16 11.89 10.21
N ARG A 87 -16.47 10.79 10.54
CA ARG A 87 -15.33 10.81 11.46
C ARG A 87 -14.00 10.43 10.80
N GLY A 88 -14.04 9.97 9.56
CA GLY A 88 -12.86 9.56 8.84
C GLY A 88 -11.99 10.74 8.44
N LYS A 89 -10.69 10.47 8.29
CA LYS A 89 -9.74 11.44 7.76
C LYS A 89 -9.69 11.36 6.24
N PRO A 90 -9.49 12.48 5.54
CA PRO A 90 -9.42 12.48 4.08
C PRO A 90 -8.41 11.47 3.55
N ALA A 91 -8.81 10.73 2.54
CA ALA A 91 -7.96 9.73 1.90
C ALA A 91 -8.38 9.55 0.45
N LYS A 92 -7.40 9.55 -0.45
CA LYS A 92 -7.64 9.41 -1.88
C LYS A 92 -6.68 8.39 -2.47
N SER A 93 -7.24 7.46 -3.24
CA SER A 93 -6.50 6.46 -4.00
C SER A 93 -6.97 6.51 -5.44
N THR A 94 -6.03 6.47 -6.39
CA THR A 94 -6.34 6.39 -7.81
C THR A 94 -5.85 5.05 -8.34
N VAL A 95 -6.76 4.30 -8.94
CA VAL A 95 -6.52 2.93 -9.41
C VAL A 95 -6.47 2.92 -10.94
N TYR A 96 -5.38 2.38 -11.48
CA TYR A 96 -5.18 2.28 -12.92
C TYR A 96 -5.13 0.80 -13.34
N PRO A 97 -5.85 0.41 -14.39
CA PRO A 97 -5.76 -0.96 -14.87
C PRO A 97 -4.39 -1.23 -15.50
N VAL A 98 -3.82 -2.40 -15.22
CA VAL A 98 -2.58 -2.86 -15.85
C VAL A 98 -2.88 -4.08 -16.71
N LEU A 99 -3.59 -5.06 -16.14
CA LEU A 99 -3.90 -6.30 -16.84
C LEU A 99 -5.18 -6.90 -16.26
N VAL A 100 -6.05 -7.40 -17.12
CA VAL A 100 -7.28 -8.08 -16.72
C VAL A 100 -7.29 -9.47 -17.33
N GLU A 101 -7.52 -10.48 -16.51
CA GLU A 101 -7.70 -11.85 -16.98
C GLU A 101 -8.75 -12.56 -16.16
N GLY A 102 -9.80 -13.06 -16.83
CA GLY A 102 -10.93 -13.67 -16.13
C GLY A 102 -11.58 -12.66 -15.18
N ASN A 103 -11.74 -13.06 -13.93
CA ASN A 103 -12.35 -12.22 -12.90
C ASN A 103 -11.31 -11.62 -11.94
N LYS A 104 -10.10 -11.40 -12.42
CA LYS A 104 -8.99 -10.82 -11.64
C LYS A 104 -8.34 -9.69 -12.41
N SER A 105 -7.78 -8.74 -11.70
CA SER A 105 -7.07 -7.63 -12.30
C SER A 105 -5.78 -7.31 -11.54
N LYS A 106 -4.75 -6.97 -12.30
CA LYS A 106 -3.55 -6.35 -11.77
C LYS A 106 -3.70 -4.85 -11.96
N VAL A 107 -3.53 -4.11 -10.90
CA VAL A 107 -3.73 -2.65 -10.90
C VAL A 107 -2.55 -1.92 -10.32
N LYS A 108 -2.34 -0.69 -10.80
CA LYS A 108 -1.45 0.28 -10.19
C LYS A 108 -2.31 1.19 -9.32
N VAL A 109 -1.87 1.46 -8.10
CA VAL A 109 -2.58 2.35 -7.19
C VAL A 109 -1.65 3.46 -6.74
N VAL A 110 -2.06 4.71 -6.95
CA VAL A 110 -1.34 5.90 -6.50
C VAL A 110 -2.13 6.53 -5.37
N ILE A 111 -1.46 6.82 -4.25
CA ILE A 111 -2.12 7.39 -3.07
C ILE A 111 -1.53 8.75 -2.72
N GLU A 112 -2.38 9.69 -2.28
CA GLU A 112 -1.97 11.01 -1.84
C GLU A 112 -1.71 11.05 -0.33
N SER A 113 -2.48 10.29 0.44
CA SER A 113 -2.31 10.14 1.89
C SER A 113 -1.89 8.71 2.20
N GLY A 114 -1.45 8.45 3.41
CA GLY A 114 -1.04 7.12 3.83
C GLY A 114 -1.82 6.66 5.06
N ARG A 115 -3.14 6.63 4.99
CA ARG A 115 -3.95 6.13 6.10
C ARG A 115 -3.73 4.63 6.29
N THR A 116 -3.86 4.17 7.52
CA THR A 116 -3.71 2.75 7.84
C THR A 116 -4.62 1.89 6.96
N HIS A 117 -4.06 0.90 6.31
CA HIS A 117 -4.76 -0.01 5.39
C HIS A 117 -5.53 0.70 4.25
N GLN A 118 -5.12 1.91 3.87
CA GLN A 118 -5.88 2.73 2.94
C GLN A 118 -6.26 2.02 1.64
N ILE A 119 -5.30 1.45 0.94
CA ILE A 119 -5.56 0.80 -0.36
C ILE A 119 -6.48 -0.40 -0.19
N ARG A 120 -6.26 -1.17 0.87
CA ARG A 120 -7.05 -2.38 1.18
C ARG A 120 -8.52 -2.03 1.44
N VAL A 121 -8.75 -1.00 2.26
CA VAL A 121 -10.11 -0.52 2.60
C VAL A 121 -10.77 0.12 1.38
N HIS A 122 -10.03 0.97 0.65
CA HIS A 122 -10.56 1.63 -0.53
C HIS A 122 -10.97 0.64 -1.62
N LEU A 123 -10.11 -0.31 -1.96
CA LEU A 123 -10.43 -1.31 -2.98
C LEU A 123 -11.61 -2.19 -2.57
N ASN A 124 -11.65 -2.63 -1.32
CA ASN A 124 -12.79 -3.39 -0.83
C ASN A 124 -14.10 -2.59 -0.89
N SER A 125 -14.03 -1.27 -0.62
CA SER A 125 -15.23 -0.41 -0.64
C SER A 125 -15.88 -0.26 -2.01
N VAL A 126 -15.16 -0.55 -3.08
CA VAL A 126 -15.68 -0.51 -4.46
C VAL A 126 -15.82 -1.91 -5.06
N GLY A 127 -15.84 -2.93 -4.22
CA GLY A 127 -16.06 -4.32 -4.66
C GLY A 127 -14.87 -4.98 -5.32
N LEU A 128 -13.65 -4.48 -5.07
CA LEU A 128 -12.40 -4.98 -5.63
C LEU A 128 -11.44 -5.43 -4.53
N PRO A 129 -11.80 -6.41 -3.69
CA PRO A 129 -10.92 -6.84 -2.61
C PRO A 129 -9.60 -7.37 -3.13
N ILE A 130 -8.52 -7.08 -2.42
CA ILE A 130 -7.19 -7.58 -2.77
C ILE A 130 -7.12 -9.07 -2.47
N ILE A 131 -6.55 -9.84 -3.37
CA ILE A 131 -6.33 -11.28 -3.17
C ILE A 131 -5.39 -11.49 -2.00
N GLY A 132 -5.74 -12.41 -1.11
CA GLY A 132 -4.95 -12.74 0.07
C GLY A 132 -5.16 -11.81 1.26
N ASP A 133 -6.09 -10.86 1.15
CA ASP A 133 -6.40 -9.95 2.26
C ASP A 133 -7.35 -10.63 3.25
N ALA A 134 -6.80 -11.08 4.37
CA ALA A 134 -7.54 -11.80 5.40
C ALA A 134 -8.43 -10.90 6.25
N ILE A 135 -8.21 -9.59 6.23
CA ILE A 135 -8.96 -8.63 7.08
C ILE A 135 -10.14 -8.04 6.31
N TYR A 136 -9.91 -7.58 5.09
CA TYR A 136 -10.92 -6.85 4.30
C TYR A 136 -11.43 -7.63 3.09
N GLY A 137 -10.73 -8.67 2.68
CA GLY A 137 -11.05 -9.46 1.50
C GLY A 137 -11.82 -10.73 1.80
N ARG A 138 -11.92 -11.58 0.78
CA ARG A 138 -12.52 -12.90 0.90
C ARG A 138 -11.46 -13.92 1.32
N THR A 139 -11.84 -14.83 2.20
CA THR A 139 -10.91 -15.77 2.85
C THR A 139 -10.58 -17.02 2.02
N ALA A 140 -11.12 -17.17 0.83
CA ALA A 140 -11.01 -18.41 0.06
C ALA A 140 -9.84 -18.42 -0.92
N SER A 141 -8.63 -18.05 -0.50
CA SER A 141 -7.49 -18.14 -1.39
C SER A 141 -6.38 -19.00 -0.78
N ASN A 142 -5.68 -19.74 -1.64
CA ASN A 142 -4.49 -20.51 -1.25
C ASN A 142 -3.26 -19.60 -1.02
N ILE A 143 -3.47 -18.30 -0.97
CA ILE A 143 -2.40 -17.31 -0.88
C ILE A 143 -2.30 -16.80 0.54
N ASN A 144 -1.10 -16.89 1.11
CA ASN A 144 -0.83 -16.61 2.52
C ASN A 144 -0.51 -15.16 2.83
N ARG A 145 -0.61 -14.27 1.86
CA ARG A 145 -0.30 -12.85 2.05
C ARG A 145 -1.21 -11.99 1.19
N VAL A 146 -1.40 -10.74 1.61
CA VAL A 146 -2.07 -9.75 0.78
C VAL A 146 -1.19 -9.42 -0.44
N LEU A 147 -1.77 -9.51 -1.64
CA LEU A 147 -1.04 -9.21 -2.87
C LEU A 147 -1.01 -7.70 -3.12
N LEU A 148 -0.28 -7.01 -2.27
CA LEU A 148 -0.05 -5.56 -2.29
C LEU A 148 1.45 -5.30 -2.14
N HIS A 149 1.99 -4.49 -3.05
CA HIS A 149 3.43 -4.21 -3.11
C HIS A 149 3.67 -2.73 -3.33
N SER A 150 4.45 -2.11 -2.43
CA SER A 150 4.90 -0.73 -2.57
C SER A 150 6.03 -0.69 -3.60
N LYS A 151 5.69 -0.31 -4.83
CA LYS A 151 6.61 -0.42 -5.96
C LYS A 151 7.52 0.77 -6.12
N VAL A 152 6.97 1.98 -6.05
CA VAL A 152 7.73 3.23 -6.27
C VAL A 152 7.40 4.24 -5.19
N THR A 153 8.42 4.85 -4.64
CA THR A 153 8.30 6.00 -3.74
C THR A 153 9.22 7.10 -4.22
N LYS A 154 8.69 8.31 -4.38
CA LYS A 154 9.48 9.50 -4.76
C LYS A 154 9.38 10.52 -3.65
N ILE A 155 10.54 10.93 -3.15
CA ILE A 155 10.66 11.97 -2.13
C ILE A 155 11.84 12.87 -2.49
N PHE A 156 11.64 14.19 -2.46
CA PHE A 156 12.60 15.17 -2.96
C PHE A 156 13.00 14.79 -4.41
N ASP A 157 14.29 14.71 -4.70
CA ASP A 157 14.79 14.27 -6.01
C ASP A 157 15.08 12.78 -6.08
N TYR A 158 14.74 12.03 -5.03
CA TYR A 158 14.99 10.59 -4.98
C TYR A 158 13.81 9.81 -5.53
N THR A 159 14.12 8.76 -6.28
CA THR A 159 13.15 7.76 -6.73
C THR A 159 13.64 6.40 -6.27
N PHE A 160 12.83 5.71 -5.48
CA PHE A 160 13.12 4.37 -4.99
C PHE A 160 12.13 3.38 -5.58
N GLU A 161 12.65 2.29 -6.12
CA GLU A 161 11.84 1.24 -6.72
C GLU A 161 12.15 -0.11 -6.09
N SER A 162 11.13 -0.95 -5.97
CA SER A 162 11.25 -2.33 -5.52
C SER A 162 10.65 -3.23 -6.60
N PRO A 163 11.42 -4.20 -7.14
CA PRO A 163 10.88 -5.12 -8.14
C PRO A 163 9.70 -5.91 -7.60
N GLU A 164 8.74 -6.21 -8.46
CA GLU A 164 7.58 -7.01 -8.06
C GLU A 164 8.02 -8.39 -7.61
N PRO A 165 7.50 -8.88 -6.46
CA PRO A 165 7.74 -10.23 -6.01
C PRO A 165 7.22 -11.28 -7.00
N LYS A 166 7.74 -12.47 -6.87
CA LYS A 166 7.43 -13.61 -7.74
C LYS A 166 5.93 -13.90 -7.83
N GLU A 167 5.21 -13.73 -6.70
CA GLU A 167 3.77 -13.97 -6.61
C GLU A 167 2.96 -13.07 -7.57
N PHE A 168 3.42 -11.85 -7.77
CA PHE A 168 2.77 -10.91 -8.70
C PHE A 168 2.98 -11.31 -10.15
N ARG A 169 4.11 -11.91 -10.47
CA ARG A 169 4.43 -12.37 -11.83
C ARG A 169 3.64 -13.61 -12.24
N VAL A 170 3.33 -14.48 -11.29
CA VAL A 170 2.45 -15.62 -11.52
C VAL A 170 1.06 -15.16 -11.94
N TYR A 171 0.63 -14.00 -11.41
CA TYR A 171 -0.63 -13.36 -11.78
C TYR A 171 -0.51 -12.41 -12.97
N ASP A 172 0.53 -12.50 -13.76
CA ASP A 172 0.56 -11.87 -15.08
C ASP A 172 -0.29 -12.64 -16.10
N PHE A 173 -0.99 -13.64 -15.61
CA PHE A 173 -2.11 -14.30 -16.30
C PHE A 173 -1.74 -15.06 -17.57
N ASN A 174 -0.47 -15.20 -17.87
CA ASN A 174 0.03 -15.86 -19.08
C ASN A 174 0.58 -17.27 -18.81
N SER A 175 0.25 -17.79 -17.67
CA SER A 175 0.68 -19.13 -17.29
C SER A 175 -0.46 -20.11 -17.32
#